data_e55f41186f0c1d2a5428331b15a92e67
#
_entry.id   e55f41186f0c1d2a5428331b15a92e67
#
_cell.length_a   1.000
_cell.length_b   1.000
_cell.length_c   1.000
_cell.angle_alpha   90.00
_cell.angle_beta   90.00
_cell.angle_gamma   90.00
#
_symmetry.space_group_name_H-M   'P 1'
#
loop_
_entity.id
_entity.type
_entity.pdbx_description
1 polymer ?
#
loop_
_entity_poly.entity_id
_entity_poly.type
_entity_poly.pdbx_seq_one_letter_code
_entity_poly.pdbx_strand_id
1 'polypeptide(L)'
;ASVVKAFREGFEWKLLLFLAGVFVLSGAFAKHELAITTARWLVSVGGGNLFAVTSLLVWMSVAVSAFIDNVPYTATMLPVVVAVAKDLGVEPITIAWALLLGTTLGGNLTYIGASANVTAIRLLEKRGKNVSFIQFMKISVPFNTVSVMTGWIMYELLWVAPIAS
;
A
#
# COMPACT_ATOMS: atom_id res chain seq x y z
N ALA A 1 -7.48 36.03 -14.04
CA ALA A 1 -8.24 34.77 -14.05
C ALA A 1 -9.10 34.71 -12.79
N SER A 2 -10.42 34.50 -12.91
CA SER A 2 -11.30 34.56 -11.73
C SER A 2 -10.98 33.32 -10.85
N VAL A 3 -10.94 33.51 -9.53
CA VAL A 3 -10.74 32.48 -8.52
C VAL A 3 -11.70 31.29 -8.76
N VAL A 4 -12.93 31.57 -9.19
CA VAL A 4 -13.94 30.57 -9.56
C VAL A 4 -13.49 29.69 -10.73
N LYS A 5 -12.82 30.25 -11.74
CA LYS A 5 -12.31 29.50 -12.89
C LYS A 5 -11.14 28.59 -12.48
N ALA A 6 -10.22 29.11 -11.64
CA ALA A 6 -9.11 28.34 -11.09
C ALA A 6 -9.61 27.18 -10.20
N PHE A 7 -10.67 27.43 -9.40
CA PHE A 7 -11.29 26.40 -8.56
C PHE A 7 -12.02 25.34 -9.38
N ARG A 8 -12.68 25.74 -10.47
CA ARG A 8 -13.45 24.82 -11.32
C ARG A 8 -12.58 23.99 -12.25
N GLU A 9 -11.47 24.56 -12.76
CA GLU A 9 -10.55 23.93 -13.71
C GLU A 9 -9.33 23.28 -13.03
N GLY A 10 -8.92 23.79 -11.85
CA GLY A 10 -7.78 23.27 -11.08
C GLY A 10 -8.15 22.25 -10.02
N PHE A 11 -9.45 22.06 -9.74
CA PHE A 11 -9.89 21.15 -8.70
C PHE A 11 -10.18 19.76 -9.26
N GLU A 12 -9.47 18.76 -8.79
CA GLU A 12 -9.59 17.39 -9.27
C GLU A 12 -10.79 16.65 -8.66
N TRP A 13 -12.01 17.02 -9.09
CA TRP A 13 -13.26 16.39 -8.65
C TRP A 13 -13.24 14.86 -8.80
N LYS A 14 -12.60 14.36 -9.86
CA LYS A 14 -12.47 12.92 -10.09
C LYS A 14 -11.68 12.22 -8.99
N LEU A 15 -10.62 12.87 -8.50
CA LEU A 15 -9.82 12.37 -7.38
C LEU A 15 -10.65 12.32 -6.09
N LEU A 16 -11.41 13.37 -5.79
CA LEU A 16 -12.26 13.38 -4.59
C LEU A 16 -13.34 12.31 -4.64
N LEU A 17 -14.04 12.16 -5.76
CA LEU A 17 -15.06 11.12 -5.93
C LEU A 17 -14.44 9.72 -5.85
N PHE A 18 -13.26 9.54 -6.40
CA PHE A 18 -12.49 8.30 -6.28
C PHE A 18 -12.16 8.00 -4.82
N LEU A 19 -11.58 8.95 -4.09
CA LEU A 19 -11.25 8.77 -2.66
C LEU A 19 -12.50 8.52 -1.82
N ALA A 20 -13.58 9.26 -2.06
CA ALA A 20 -14.86 9.03 -1.37
C ALA A 20 -15.37 7.59 -1.62
N GLY A 21 -15.31 7.10 -2.87
CA GLY A 21 -15.66 5.72 -3.21
C GLY A 21 -14.79 4.70 -2.48
N VAL A 22 -13.49 4.92 -2.40
CA VAL A 22 -12.54 4.05 -1.67
C VAL A 22 -12.88 4.01 -0.18
N PHE A 23 -13.18 5.14 0.45
CA PHE A 23 -13.56 5.16 1.88
C PHE A 23 -14.90 4.47 2.14
N VAL A 24 -15.87 4.59 1.23
CA VAL A 24 -17.14 3.84 1.32
C VAL A 24 -16.88 2.33 1.22
N LEU A 25 -16.04 1.88 0.28
CA LEU A 25 -15.67 0.47 0.15
C LEU A 25 -14.91 -0.03 1.38
N SER A 26 -13.97 0.75 1.92
CA SER A 26 -13.26 0.42 3.16
C SER A 26 -14.22 0.28 4.35
N GLY A 27 -15.18 1.19 4.47
CA GLY A 27 -16.23 1.11 5.49
C GLY A 27 -17.12 -0.13 5.34
N ALA A 28 -17.50 -0.47 4.10
CA ALA A 28 -18.26 -1.68 3.81
C ALA A 28 -17.45 -2.95 4.13
N PHE A 29 -16.17 -2.98 3.79
CA PHE A 29 -15.24 -4.06 4.10
C PHE A 29 -15.14 -4.30 5.62
N ALA A 30 -15.05 -3.23 6.41
CA ALA A 30 -15.04 -3.31 7.86
C ALA A 30 -16.39 -3.82 8.43
N LYS A 31 -17.51 -3.30 7.90
CA LYS A 31 -18.86 -3.63 8.38
C LYS A 31 -19.24 -5.10 8.14
N HIS A 32 -18.81 -5.69 7.05
CA HIS A 32 -19.12 -7.10 6.70
C HIS A 32 -18.15 -8.11 7.31
N GLU A 33 -17.43 -7.76 8.36
CA GLU A 33 -16.46 -8.63 9.05
C GLU A 33 -15.33 -9.17 8.15
N LEU A 34 -15.24 -8.70 6.92
CA LEU A 34 -14.19 -9.12 5.99
C LEU A 34 -12.80 -8.72 6.52
N ALA A 35 -12.71 -7.56 7.16
CA ALA A 35 -11.47 -7.12 7.80
C ALA A 35 -11.06 -8.08 8.92
N ILE A 36 -12.00 -8.50 9.77
CA ILE A 36 -11.75 -9.44 10.88
C ILE A 36 -11.36 -10.81 10.33
N THR A 37 -12.07 -11.29 9.31
CA THR A 37 -11.76 -12.57 8.65
C THR A 37 -10.35 -12.55 8.04
N THR A 38 -10.00 -11.47 7.33
CA THR A 38 -8.66 -11.30 6.76
C THR A 38 -7.59 -11.23 7.84
N ALA A 39 -7.85 -10.50 8.94
CA ALA A 39 -6.94 -10.41 10.06
C ALA A 39 -6.68 -11.78 10.70
N ARG A 40 -7.74 -12.52 11.01
CA ARG A 40 -7.63 -13.88 11.58
C ARG A 40 -6.88 -14.83 10.66
N TRP A 41 -7.12 -14.74 9.35
CA TRP A 41 -6.37 -15.51 8.38
C TRP A 41 -4.87 -15.16 8.42
N LEU A 42 -4.51 -13.88 8.41
CA LEU A 42 -3.12 -13.42 8.51
C LEU A 42 -2.46 -13.94 9.80
N VAL A 43 -3.13 -13.79 10.94
CA VAL A 43 -2.62 -14.23 12.24
C VAL A 43 -2.49 -15.76 12.28
N SER A 44 -3.45 -16.50 11.72
CA SER A 44 -3.39 -17.97 11.67
C SER A 44 -2.25 -18.49 10.81
N VAL A 45 -2.03 -17.89 9.63
CA VAL A 45 -0.93 -18.27 8.74
C VAL A 45 0.43 -17.91 9.35
N GLY A 46 0.51 -16.77 10.05
CA GLY A 46 1.70 -16.35 10.78
C GLY A 46 1.92 -17.08 12.11
N GLY A 47 1.02 -18.03 12.47
CA GLY A 47 1.12 -18.81 13.71
C GLY A 47 1.04 -17.96 15.00
N GLY A 48 0.40 -16.78 14.94
CA GLY A 48 0.34 -15.82 16.03
C GLY A 48 1.67 -15.14 16.36
N ASN A 49 2.70 -15.36 15.56
CA ASN A 49 4.01 -14.74 15.74
C ASN A 49 4.04 -13.37 15.08
N LEU A 50 4.40 -12.33 15.82
CA LEU A 50 4.40 -10.95 15.34
C LEU A 50 5.30 -10.78 14.11
N PHE A 51 6.52 -11.31 14.14
CA PHE A 51 7.47 -11.25 13.02
C PHE A 51 6.91 -11.90 11.75
N ALA A 52 6.30 -13.08 11.87
CA ALA A 52 5.74 -13.79 10.73
C ALA A 52 4.53 -13.07 10.13
N VAL A 53 3.65 -12.51 10.99
CA VAL A 53 2.45 -11.78 10.55
C VAL A 53 2.84 -10.47 9.88
N THR A 54 3.77 -9.70 10.44
CA THR A 54 4.24 -8.43 9.84
C THR A 54 4.99 -8.67 8.54
N SER A 55 5.85 -9.68 8.49
CA SER A 55 6.54 -10.08 7.25
C SER A 55 5.55 -10.48 6.15
N LEU A 56 4.55 -11.32 6.49
CA LEU A 56 3.50 -11.72 5.56
C LEU A 56 2.72 -10.50 5.05
N LEU A 57 2.36 -9.58 5.93
CA LEU A 57 1.65 -8.36 5.57
C LEU A 57 2.48 -7.47 4.64
N VAL A 58 3.79 -7.28 4.92
CA VAL A 58 4.70 -6.51 4.05
C VAL A 58 4.71 -7.11 2.64
N TRP A 59 5.05 -8.39 2.51
CA TRP A 59 5.24 -9.01 1.20
C TRP A 59 3.94 -9.18 0.42
N MET A 60 2.83 -9.48 1.07
CA MET A 60 1.50 -9.45 0.44
C MET A 60 1.17 -8.05 -0.08
N SER A 61 1.42 -7.02 0.75
CA SER A 61 1.14 -5.64 0.37
C SER A 61 2.01 -5.18 -0.80
N VAL A 62 3.27 -5.62 -0.87
CA VAL A 62 4.15 -5.41 -2.04
C VAL A 62 3.52 -6.01 -3.29
N ALA A 63 3.08 -7.27 -3.22
CA ALA A 63 2.53 -7.97 -4.38
C ALA A 63 1.22 -7.34 -4.87
N VAL A 64 0.33 -6.99 -3.96
CA VAL A 64 -0.98 -6.39 -4.30
C VAL A 64 -0.80 -4.95 -4.80
N SER A 65 0.01 -4.13 -4.11
CA SER A 65 0.23 -2.74 -4.47
C SER A 65 1.02 -2.57 -5.78
N ALA A 66 1.70 -3.62 -6.25
CA ALA A 66 2.31 -3.61 -7.58
C ALA A 66 1.29 -3.39 -8.72
N PHE A 67 0.01 -3.68 -8.49
CA PHE A 67 -1.06 -3.60 -9.50
C PHE A 67 -2.23 -2.73 -9.07
N ILE A 68 -2.38 -2.45 -7.77
CA ILE A 68 -3.42 -1.61 -7.21
C ILE A 68 -2.74 -0.39 -6.59
N ASP A 69 -3.25 0.80 -6.89
CA ASP A 69 -2.71 2.05 -6.32
C ASP A 69 -2.64 1.97 -4.78
N ASN A 70 -1.54 2.42 -4.23
CA ASN A 70 -1.22 2.30 -2.80
C ASN A 70 -2.25 2.99 -1.89
N VAL A 71 -2.84 4.12 -2.31
CA VAL A 71 -3.80 4.88 -1.50
C VAL A 71 -5.09 4.09 -1.25
N PRO A 72 -5.82 3.60 -2.28
CA PRO A 72 -7.03 2.81 -2.07
C PRO A 72 -6.74 1.50 -1.33
N TYR A 73 -5.65 0.83 -1.65
CA TYR A 73 -5.30 -0.41 -0.97
C TYR A 73 -5.03 -0.18 0.53
N THR A 74 -4.20 0.82 0.87
CA THR A 74 -3.92 1.17 2.27
C THR A 74 -5.21 1.51 3.03
N ALA A 75 -6.06 2.37 2.45
CA ALA A 75 -7.32 2.76 3.10
C ALA A 75 -8.24 1.55 3.37
N THR A 76 -8.29 0.59 2.43
CA THR A 76 -9.09 -0.63 2.59
C THR A 76 -8.52 -1.57 3.66
N MET A 77 -7.19 -1.61 3.82
CA MET A 77 -6.52 -2.48 4.79
C MET A 77 -6.43 -1.92 6.21
N LEU A 78 -6.74 -0.63 6.44
CA LEU A 78 -6.69 -0.05 7.80
C LEU A 78 -7.54 -0.80 8.84
N PRO A 79 -8.79 -1.24 8.55
CA PRO A 79 -9.56 -2.05 9.49
C PRO A 79 -8.90 -3.41 9.80
N VAL A 80 -8.20 -4.01 8.82
CA VAL A 80 -7.44 -5.25 9.02
C VAL A 80 -6.27 -5.01 9.98
N VAL A 81 -5.54 -3.90 9.80
CA VAL A 81 -4.44 -3.49 10.69
C VAL A 81 -4.90 -3.43 12.14
N VAL A 82 -6.05 -2.77 12.40
CA VAL A 82 -6.61 -2.65 13.75
C VAL A 82 -6.99 -4.01 14.32
N ALA A 83 -7.60 -4.88 13.50
CA ALA A 83 -8.00 -6.22 13.93
C ALA A 83 -6.78 -7.11 14.23
N VAL A 84 -5.75 -7.12 13.35
CA VAL A 84 -4.49 -7.85 13.57
C VAL A 84 -3.80 -7.40 14.84
N ALA A 85 -3.68 -6.08 15.04
CA ALA A 85 -3.05 -5.52 16.23
C ALA A 85 -3.76 -5.95 17.51
N LYS A 86 -5.10 -5.95 17.50
CA LYS A 86 -5.91 -6.45 18.61
C LYS A 86 -5.68 -7.92 18.89
N ASP A 87 -5.66 -8.75 17.85
CA ASP A 87 -5.48 -10.21 18.00
C ASP A 87 -4.06 -10.57 18.50
N LEU A 88 -3.05 -9.78 18.15
CA LEU A 88 -1.67 -9.95 18.59
C LEU A 88 -1.34 -9.21 19.91
N GLY A 89 -2.25 -8.38 20.43
CA GLY A 89 -2.02 -7.60 21.64
C GLY A 89 -0.96 -6.50 21.51
N VAL A 90 -0.79 -5.94 20.29
CA VAL A 90 0.19 -4.88 20.00
C VAL A 90 -0.50 -3.57 19.59
N GLU A 91 0.26 -2.48 19.63
CA GLU A 91 -0.24 -1.19 19.14
C GLU A 91 -0.52 -1.21 17.62
N PRO A 92 -1.67 -0.67 17.16
CA PRO A 92 -2.01 -0.65 15.72
C PRO A 92 -0.96 -0.01 14.84
N ILE A 93 -0.20 0.95 15.37
CA ILE A 93 0.87 1.63 14.63
C ILE A 93 1.98 0.66 14.18
N THR A 94 2.25 -0.39 14.96
CA THR A 94 3.23 -1.42 14.61
C THR A 94 2.80 -2.13 13.33
N ILE A 95 1.56 -2.58 13.25
CA ILE A 95 1.03 -3.26 12.06
C ILE A 95 0.85 -2.27 10.88
N ALA A 96 0.51 -1.02 11.18
CA ALA A 96 0.36 0.03 10.16
C ALA A 96 1.68 0.30 9.41
N TRP A 97 2.82 0.30 10.11
CA TRP A 97 4.12 0.47 9.45
C TRP A 97 4.45 -0.68 8.50
N ALA A 98 4.13 -1.94 8.86
CA ALA A 98 4.27 -3.08 7.95
C ALA A 98 3.44 -2.89 6.67
N LEU A 99 2.16 -2.50 6.82
CA LEU A 99 1.29 -2.20 5.69
C LEU A 99 1.86 -1.08 4.81
N LEU A 100 2.23 0.06 5.41
CA LEU A 100 2.73 1.23 4.68
C LEU A 100 4.03 0.93 3.93
N LEU A 101 4.94 0.20 4.55
CA LEU A 101 6.19 -0.22 3.91
C LEU A 101 5.90 -1.06 2.66
N GLY A 102 5.05 -2.07 2.80
CA GLY A 102 4.67 -2.94 1.69
C GLY A 102 3.94 -2.20 0.58
N THR A 103 2.95 -1.37 0.92
CA THR A 103 2.15 -0.65 -0.07
C THR A 103 2.93 0.41 -0.81
N THR A 104 3.72 1.22 -0.10
CA THR A 104 4.44 2.35 -0.68
C THR A 104 5.57 1.89 -1.60
N LEU A 105 6.35 0.92 -1.16
CA LEU A 105 7.42 0.36 -1.98
C LEU A 105 6.86 -0.53 -3.10
N GLY A 106 5.86 -1.37 -2.79
CA GLY A 106 5.22 -2.26 -3.75
C GLY A 106 4.62 -1.53 -4.96
N GLY A 107 4.01 -0.36 -4.73
CA GLY A 107 3.46 0.47 -5.79
C GLY A 107 4.46 0.93 -6.85
N ASN A 108 5.76 0.83 -6.57
CA ASN A 108 6.81 1.16 -7.51
C ASN A 108 7.31 -0.05 -8.33
N LEU A 109 6.82 -1.26 -8.05
CA LEU A 109 7.26 -2.47 -8.74
C LEU A 109 6.85 -2.44 -10.22
N THR A 110 5.64 -1.94 -10.49
CA THR A 110 5.14 -1.69 -11.84
C THR A 110 4.75 -0.22 -11.99
N TYR A 111 4.65 0.26 -13.23
CA TYR A 111 4.18 1.64 -13.41
C TYR A 111 2.66 1.79 -13.16
N ILE A 112 1.91 0.68 -13.11
CA ILE A 112 0.46 0.67 -12.86
C ILE A 112 0.17 0.81 -11.35
N GLY A 113 1.06 0.32 -10.50
CA GLY A 113 0.89 0.29 -9.05
C GLY A 113 0.84 1.64 -8.35
N ALA A 114 1.21 2.72 -9.04
CA ALA A 114 1.07 4.08 -8.51
C ALA A 114 0.70 5.07 -9.61
N SER A 115 -0.30 5.91 -9.34
CA SER A 115 -0.77 6.96 -10.26
C SER A 115 0.33 7.95 -10.64
N ALA A 116 1.29 8.20 -9.75
CA ALA A 116 2.47 9.02 -10.05
C ALA A 116 3.33 8.42 -11.17
N ASN A 117 3.56 7.11 -11.15
CA ASN A 117 4.32 6.40 -12.18
C ASN A 117 3.60 6.43 -13.54
N VAL A 118 2.28 6.20 -13.54
CA VAL A 118 1.46 6.32 -14.76
C VAL A 118 1.57 7.73 -15.35
N THR A 119 1.50 8.75 -14.51
CA THR A 119 1.64 10.15 -14.93
C THR A 119 3.02 10.42 -15.53
N ALA A 120 4.08 9.93 -14.90
CA ALA A 120 5.44 10.07 -15.41
C ALA A 120 5.61 9.42 -16.80
N ILE A 121 5.11 8.19 -16.98
CA ILE A 121 5.13 7.51 -18.28
C ILE A 121 4.39 8.31 -19.33
N ARG A 122 3.18 8.80 -19.05
CA ARG A 122 2.40 9.63 -19.99
C ARG A 122 3.11 10.93 -20.38
N LEU A 123 3.85 11.54 -19.44
CA LEU A 123 4.64 12.73 -19.75
C LEU A 123 5.84 12.42 -20.67
N LEU A 124 6.47 11.26 -20.50
CA LEU A 124 7.52 10.79 -21.40
C LEU A 124 6.97 10.50 -22.79
N GLU A 125 5.82 9.84 -22.90
CA GLU A 125 5.13 9.57 -24.17
C GLU A 125 4.81 10.86 -24.92
N LYS A 126 4.30 11.89 -24.24
CA LYS A 126 4.06 13.23 -24.82
C LYS A 126 5.32 13.89 -25.38
N ARG A 127 6.49 13.50 -24.87
CA ARG A 127 7.80 13.95 -25.36
C ARG A 127 8.42 13.03 -26.41
N GLY A 128 7.64 12.10 -26.96
CA GLY A 128 8.08 11.15 -27.97
C GLY A 128 8.95 10.01 -27.45
N LYS A 129 8.99 9.77 -26.12
CA LYS A 129 9.71 8.66 -25.52
C LYS A 129 8.73 7.61 -25.03
N ASN A 130 8.69 6.48 -25.71
CA ASN A 130 7.85 5.34 -25.30
C ASN A 130 8.62 4.45 -24.33
N VAL A 131 8.04 4.21 -23.17
CA VAL A 131 8.57 3.29 -22.17
C VAL A 131 7.62 2.10 -22.06
N SER A 132 8.07 0.93 -22.50
CA SER A 132 7.25 -0.29 -22.37
C SER A 132 7.20 -0.78 -20.92
N PHE A 133 6.17 -1.57 -20.59
CA PHE A 133 6.01 -2.20 -19.28
C PHE A 133 7.27 -2.97 -18.85
N ILE A 134 7.82 -3.77 -19.76
CA ILE A 134 9.02 -4.57 -19.50
C ILE A 134 10.26 -3.69 -19.28
N GLN A 135 10.40 -2.59 -20.02
CA GLN A 135 11.52 -1.65 -19.83
C GLN A 135 11.46 -0.99 -18.45
N PHE A 136 10.26 -0.60 -17.99
CA PHE A 136 10.07 -0.09 -16.65
C PHE A 136 10.46 -1.13 -15.60
N MET A 137 9.93 -2.36 -15.73
CA MET A 137 10.19 -3.43 -14.77
C MET A 137 11.66 -3.86 -14.69
N LYS A 138 12.42 -3.80 -15.78
CA LYS A 138 13.85 -4.09 -15.76
C LYS A 138 14.64 -3.20 -14.80
N ILE A 139 14.16 -2.00 -14.56
CA ILE A 139 14.79 -1.03 -13.64
C ILE A 139 14.12 -1.10 -12.27
N SER A 140 12.79 -1.10 -12.25
CA SER A 140 12.03 -1.00 -11.00
C SER A 140 12.11 -2.27 -10.15
N VAL A 141 12.10 -3.46 -10.74
CA VAL A 141 12.13 -4.72 -10.00
C VAL A 141 13.40 -4.87 -9.15
N PRO A 142 14.63 -4.79 -9.70
CA PRO A 142 15.83 -4.91 -8.89
C PRO A 142 15.96 -3.79 -7.86
N PHE A 143 15.66 -2.55 -8.23
CA PHE A 143 15.68 -1.42 -7.31
C PHE A 143 14.69 -1.61 -6.16
N ASN A 144 13.46 -1.96 -6.49
CA ASN A 144 12.40 -2.11 -5.51
C ASN A 144 12.61 -3.33 -4.60
N THR A 145 13.13 -4.43 -5.14
CA THR A 145 13.48 -5.61 -4.34
C THR A 145 14.49 -5.26 -3.24
N VAL A 146 15.57 -4.54 -3.59
CA VAL A 146 16.57 -4.09 -2.61
C VAL A 146 15.93 -3.14 -1.59
N SER A 147 15.12 -2.19 -2.04
CA SER A 147 14.45 -1.22 -1.15
C SER A 147 13.49 -1.91 -0.17
N VAL A 148 12.67 -2.85 -0.65
CA VAL A 148 11.74 -3.62 0.19
C VAL A 148 12.49 -4.48 1.19
N MET A 149 13.51 -5.21 0.75
CA MET A 149 14.30 -6.07 1.65
C MET A 149 14.99 -5.26 2.73
N THR A 150 15.62 -4.13 2.35
CA THR A 150 16.26 -3.24 3.32
C THR A 150 15.25 -2.68 4.32
N GLY A 151 14.14 -2.14 3.83
CA GLY A 151 13.09 -1.58 4.67
C GLY A 151 12.46 -2.63 5.59
N TRP A 152 12.17 -3.82 5.07
CA TRP A 152 11.63 -4.94 5.84
C TRP A 152 12.60 -5.40 6.93
N ILE A 153 13.88 -5.63 6.61
CA ILE A 153 14.88 -6.05 7.59
C ILE A 153 15.03 -4.98 8.69
N MET A 154 15.14 -3.71 8.32
CA MET A 154 15.25 -2.62 9.29
C MET A 154 14.00 -2.51 10.16
N TYR A 155 12.81 -2.63 9.58
CA TYR A 155 11.57 -2.61 10.30
C TYR A 155 11.48 -3.78 11.31
N GLU A 156 11.81 -4.99 10.88
CA GLU A 156 11.77 -6.16 11.77
C GLU A 156 12.81 -6.05 12.90
N LEU A 157 14.03 -5.62 12.62
CA LEU A 157 15.08 -5.52 13.62
C LEU A 157 14.89 -4.36 14.61
N LEU A 158 14.46 -3.20 14.11
CA LEU A 158 14.42 -1.98 14.92
C LEU A 158 13.06 -1.76 15.58
N TRP A 159 11.98 -2.32 15.02
CA TRP A 159 10.63 -2.07 15.50
C TRP A 159 9.93 -3.32 16.06
N VAL A 160 10.01 -4.44 15.35
CA VAL A 160 9.30 -5.67 15.75
C VAL A 160 10.07 -6.44 16.82
N ALA A 161 11.37 -6.65 16.65
CA ALA A 161 12.18 -7.43 17.58
C ALA A 161 12.13 -6.91 19.02
N PRO A 162 12.19 -5.58 19.29
CA PRO A 162 12.09 -5.06 20.67
C PRO A 162 10.70 -5.25 21.31
N ILE A 163 9.65 -5.43 20.51
CA ILE A 163 8.28 -5.66 21.02
C ILE A 163 8.04 -7.15 21.27
N ALA A 164 8.69 -8.00 20.48
CA ALA A 164 8.54 -9.46 20.54
C ALA A 164 9.43 -10.13 21.61
N SER A 165 10.41 -9.38 22.15
CA SER A 165 11.30 -9.82 23.25
C SER A 165 10.66 -9.61 24.61
#